data_2a640948dc27b52dd0c598335802ac69
#
_entry.id   2a640948dc27b52dd0c598335802ac69
#
_cell.length_a   1.000
_cell.length_b   1.000
_cell.length_c   1.000
_cell.angle_alpha   90.00
_cell.angle_beta   90.00
_cell.angle_gamma   90.00
#
_symmetry.space_group_name_H-M   'P 1'
#
loop_
_entity.id
_entity.type
_entity.pdbx_description
1 polymer ?
#
loop_
_entity_poly.entity_id
_entity_poly.type
_entity_poly.pdbx_seq_one_letter_code
_entity_poly.pdbx_strand_id
1 'polypeptide(L)'
;MCGMKALAINSLTKTYPNGIQALRGIDLEVEEGDFFALLGPNGAGKTTTIGIITSLVNKTHGDIRVFGHSLDNDIYAAKACIGVVPQEINMNLYESCYDIVMNQAGYYGIPRSQAAAHTEAMLRQLQLWDRRDDQARGLSGGMKRRLMIARALVHSPKLLILDEPTAGVDIEIRRSMWGFLKEINEQGTTIILTTHYLEEAETLCRNIAIIDDGKIVENDRMSAILRKLHQEVFVLNLENTVDAAPVLAGFKVRLVSESELEVQVGKGQSINDLFSLLNERSIIVSSLRNKTNRLEELFIRLTQRKDVSTDGSDH
;
A
#
# COMPACT_ATOMS: atom_id res chain seq x y z
N MET A 1 -20.18 -16.36 8.37
CA MET A 1 -20.84 -15.78 7.18
C MET A 1 -19.71 -15.43 6.22
N CYS A 2 -19.69 -15.99 5.01
CA CYS A 2 -18.72 -15.60 4.00
C CYS A 2 -19.09 -14.17 3.56
N GLY A 3 -18.21 -13.18 3.82
CA GLY A 3 -18.41 -11.80 3.42
C GLY A 3 -18.50 -11.69 1.88
N MET A 4 -19.10 -10.62 1.36
CA MET A 4 -19.07 -10.34 -0.06
C MET A 4 -17.64 -9.96 -0.46
N LYS A 5 -17.14 -10.53 -1.57
CA LYS A 5 -15.82 -10.19 -2.11
C LYS A 5 -15.92 -8.94 -2.96
N ALA A 6 -15.15 -7.92 -2.62
CA ALA A 6 -15.03 -6.72 -3.42
C ALA A 6 -14.23 -6.98 -4.70
N LEU A 7 -13.19 -7.82 -4.61
CA LEU A 7 -12.40 -8.29 -5.75
C LEU A 7 -12.13 -9.79 -5.60
N ALA A 8 -12.33 -10.53 -6.68
CA ALA A 8 -11.89 -11.93 -6.79
C ALA A 8 -11.17 -12.11 -8.12
N ILE A 9 -9.93 -12.58 -8.06
CA ILE A 9 -9.07 -12.91 -9.18
C ILE A 9 -8.75 -14.39 -9.12
N ASN A 10 -8.96 -15.13 -10.21
CA ASN A 10 -8.68 -16.55 -10.29
C ASN A 10 -7.77 -16.85 -11.48
N SER A 11 -6.62 -17.47 -11.20
CA SER A 11 -5.62 -17.96 -12.17
C SER A 11 -5.27 -16.93 -13.24
N LEU A 12 -5.11 -15.66 -12.85
CA LEU A 12 -4.88 -14.56 -13.78
C LEU A 12 -3.47 -14.62 -14.37
N THR A 13 -3.40 -14.67 -15.71
CA THR A 13 -2.13 -14.63 -16.43
C THR A 13 -2.07 -13.44 -17.39
N LYS A 14 -0.85 -12.95 -17.60
CA LYS A 14 -0.57 -11.97 -18.64
C LYS A 14 0.77 -12.23 -19.29
N THR A 15 0.73 -12.47 -20.60
CA THR A 15 1.92 -12.48 -21.47
C THR A 15 1.79 -11.36 -22.48
N TYR A 16 2.80 -10.51 -22.58
CA TYR A 16 2.86 -9.43 -23.55
C TYR A 16 3.37 -9.94 -24.90
N PRO A 17 3.12 -9.20 -26.03
CA PRO A 17 3.55 -9.63 -27.36
C PRO A 17 5.07 -9.85 -27.51
N ASN A 18 5.89 -9.21 -26.67
CA ASN A 18 7.34 -9.38 -26.62
C ASN A 18 7.78 -10.65 -25.86
N GLY A 19 6.85 -11.53 -25.45
CA GLY A 19 7.12 -12.77 -24.72
C GLY A 19 7.26 -12.61 -23.21
N ILE A 20 7.23 -11.39 -22.66
CA ILE A 20 7.32 -11.17 -21.21
C ILE A 20 6.04 -11.65 -20.53
N GLN A 21 6.17 -12.62 -19.64
CA GLN A 21 5.10 -13.14 -18.80
C GLN A 21 5.06 -12.34 -17.48
N ALA A 22 4.22 -11.30 -17.47
CA ALA A 22 4.12 -10.39 -16.33
C ALA A 22 3.27 -10.94 -15.17
N LEU A 23 2.31 -11.85 -15.46
CA LEU A 23 1.52 -12.56 -14.45
C LEU A 23 1.49 -14.05 -14.78
N ARG A 24 1.69 -14.89 -13.76
CA ARG A 24 1.92 -16.33 -13.90
C ARG A 24 0.88 -17.17 -13.15
N GLY A 25 -0.40 -16.75 -13.21
CA GLY A 25 -1.49 -17.44 -12.54
C GLY A 25 -1.65 -16.94 -11.11
N ILE A 26 -2.00 -15.66 -10.93
CA ILE A 26 -2.28 -15.11 -9.61
C ILE A 26 -3.71 -15.36 -9.20
N ASP A 27 -3.89 -15.72 -7.93
CA ASP A 27 -5.16 -15.80 -7.22
C ASP A 27 -5.15 -14.75 -6.12
N LEU A 28 -6.20 -13.91 -6.04
CA LEU A 28 -6.30 -12.82 -5.08
C LEU A 28 -7.75 -12.55 -4.73
N GLU A 29 -8.05 -12.45 -3.45
CA GLU A 29 -9.36 -12.09 -2.96
C GLU A 29 -9.26 -10.91 -2.00
N VAL A 30 -10.16 -9.93 -2.15
CA VAL A 30 -10.28 -8.78 -1.25
C VAL A 30 -11.71 -8.71 -0.78
N GLU A 31 -11.90 -8.71 0.54
CA GLU A 31 -13.23 -8.63 1.15
C GLU A 31 -13.80 -7.21 1.05
N GLU A 32 -15.15 -7.10 1.05
CA GLU A 32 -15.84 -5.81 1.09
C GLU A 32 -15.45 -5.01 2.35
N GLY A 33 -15.21 -3.72 2.21
CA GLY A 33 -14.82 -2.82 3.28
C GLY A 33 -13.37 -2.99 3.76
N ASP A 34 -12.56 -3.83 3.10
CA ASP A 34 -11.16 -3.98 3.48
C ASP A 34 -10.30 -2.80 3.02
N PHE A 35 -9.20 -2.57 3.75
CA PHE A 35 -8.09 -1.74 3.30
C PHE A 35 -6.91 -2.68 3.05
N PHE A 36 -6.67 -2.95 1.78
CA PHE A 36 -5.78 -4.01 1.29
C PHE A 36 -4.53 -3.44 0.63
N ALA A 37 -3.35 -3.99 0.93
CA ALA A 37 -2.11 -3.65 0.26
C ALA A 37 -1.70 -4.70 -0.78
N LEU A 38 -1.34 -4.26 -1.99
CA LEU A 38 -0.65 -5.08 -2.98
C LEU A 38 0.79 -4.57 -3.13
N LEU A 39 1.73 -5.27 -2.51
CA LEU A 39 3.14 -4.91 -2.49
C LEU A 39 3.96 -5.80 -3.43
N GLY A 40 5.12 -5.30 -3.85
CA GLY A 40 6.07 -6.05 -4.67
C GLY A 40 7.15 -5.12 -5.22
N PRO A 41 8.31 -5.66 -5.65
CA PRO A 41 9.35 -4.88 -6.31
C PRO A 41 8.87 -4.30 -7.65
N ASN A 42 9.67 -3.42 -8.24
CA ASN A 42 9.41 -2.93 -9.59
C ASN A 42 9.46 -4.08 -10.58
N GLY A 43 8.49 -4.12 -11.49
CA GLY A 43 8.36 -5.23 -12.46
C GLY A 43 7.67 -6.50 -11.93
N ALA A 44 7.32 -6.58 -10.65
CA ALA A 44 6.68 -7.77 -10.06
C ALA A 44 5.28 -8.11 -10.62
N GLY A 45 4.61 -7.16 -11.31
CA GLY A 45 3.29 -7.37 -11.88
C GLY A 45 2.17 -6.52 -11.27
N LYS A 46 2.45 -5.65 -10.27
CA LYS A 46 1.44 -4.78 -9.62
C LYS A 46 0.66 -3.92 -10.60
N THR A 47 1.35 -3.09 -11.38
CA THR A 47 0.74 -2.20 -12.38
C THR A 47 0.02 -2.98 -13.48
N THR A 48 0.53 -4.16 -13.85
CA THR A 48 -0.16 -5.05 -14.79
C THR A 48 -1.46 -5.57 -14.19
N THR A 49 -1.47 -5.99 -12.93
CA THR A 49 -2.67 -6.46 -12.22
C THR A 49 -3.72 -5.34 -12.15
N ILE A 50 -3.32 -4.14 -11.70
CA ILE A 50 -4.22 -2.98 -11.68
C ILE A 50 -4.71 -2.63 -13.08
N GLY A 51 -3.83 -2.61 -14.08
CA GLY A 51 -4.19 -2.32 -15.46
C GLY A 51 -5.24 -3.29 -16.02
N ILE A 52 -5.21 -4.56 -15.62
CA ILE A 52 -6.23 -5.54 -16.03
C ILE A 52 -7.54 -5.32 -15.27
N ILE A 53 -7.51 -5.09 -13.95
CA ILE A 53 -8.72 -4.82 -13.15
C ILE A 53 -9.45 -3.58 -13.69
N THR A 54 -8.70 -2.56 -14.10
CA THR A 54 -9.24 -1.30 -14.66
C THR A 54 -9.54 -1.38 -16.16
N SER A 55 -9.28 -2.54 -16.80
CA SER A 55 -9.45 -2.79 -18.25
C SER A 55 -8.60 -1.88 -19.13
N LEU A 56 -7.48 -1.38 -18.65
CA LEU A 56 -6.45 -0.69 -19.44
C LEU A 56 -5.51 -1.69 -20.12
N VAL A 57 -5.39 -2.89 -19.55
CA VAL A 57 -4.59 -3.99 -20.08
C VAL A 57 -5.47 -5.22 -20.24
N ASN A 58 -5.41 -5.87 -21.39
CA ASN A 58 -6.11 -7.13 -21.62
C ASN A 58 -5.34 -8.28 -20.94
N LYS A 59 -6.05 -9.12 -20.18
CA LYS A 59 -5.51 -10.36 -19.64
C LYS A 59 -5.23 -11.38 -20.75
N THR A 60 -4.41 -12.39 -20.47
CA THR A 60 -4.23 -13.55 -21.36
C THR A 60 -5.23 -14.65 -20.99
N HIS A 61 -5.28 -15.04 -19.71
CA HIS A 61 -6.27 -16.00 -19.15
C HIS A 61 -6.64 -15.62 -17.73
N GLY A 62 -7.63 -16.30 -17.17
CA GLY A 62 -8.12 -16.12 -15.80
C GLY A 62 -9.47 -15.40 -15.74
N ASP A 63 -10.09 -15.35 -14.57
CA ASP A 63 -11.36 -14.66 -14.31
C ASP A 63 -11.16 -13.56 -13.26
N ILE A 64 -11.86 -12.43 -13.46
CA ILE A 64 -11.86 -11.31 -12.51
C ILE A 64 -13.29 -10.88 -12.28
N ARG A 65 -13.66 -10.77 -11.00
CA ARG A 65 -14.96 -10.25 -10.56
C ARG A 65 -14.78 -9.11 -9.58
N VAL A 66 -15.55 -8.08 -9.77
CA VAL A 66 -15.63 -6.90 -8.88
C VAL A 66 -17.05 -6.84 -8.33
N PHE A 67 -17.23 -7.01 -7.03
CA PHE A 67 -18.54 -7.15 -6.38
C PHE A 67 -19.45 -8.16 -7.10
N GLY A 68 -18.88 -9.29 -7.54
CA GLY A 68 -19.57 -10.33 -8.28
C GLY A 68 -19.74 -10.09 -9.77
N HIS A 69 -19.55 -8.87 -10.28
CA HIS A 69 -19.62 -8.52 -11.70
C HIS A 69 -18.36 -8.97 -12.44
N SER A 70 -18.51 -9.79 -13.47
CA SER A 70 -17.38 -10.26 -14.29
C SER A 70 -16.89 -9.17 -15.23
N LEU A 71 -15.56 -8.99 -15.31
CA LEU A 71 -14.95 -8.05 -16.27
C LEU A 71 -15.10 -8.50 -17.71
N ASP A 72 -15.41 -9.78 -17.97
CA ASP A 72 -15.64 -10.28 -19.34
C ASP A 72 -17.10 -10.11 -19.79
N ASN A 73 -18.06 -10.36 -18.88
CA ASN A 73 -19.48 -10.46 -19.23
C ASN A 73 -20.31 -9.26 -18.79
N ASP A 74 -19.86 -8.52 -17.75
CA ASP A 74 -20.58 -7.40 -17.12
C ASP A 74 -19.64 -6.24 -16.79
N ILE A 75 -18.84 -5.86 -17.79
CA ILE A 75 -17.76 -4.88 -17.65
C ILE A 75 -18.24 -3.50 -17.16
N TYR A 76 -19.44 -3.07 -17.58
CA TYR A 76 -19.97 -1.75 -17.21
C TYR A 76 -20.34 -1.70 -15.74
N ALA A 77 -21.02 -2.73 -15.21
CA ALA A 77 -21.35 -2.82 -13.81
C ALA A 77 -20.10 -2.98 -12.94
N ALA A 78 -19.12 -3.80 -13.37
CA ALA A 78 -17.84 -3.92 -12.70
C ALA A 78 -17.12 -2.56 -12.62
N LYS A 79 -17.02 -1.82 -13.74
CA LYS A 79 -16.37 -0.49 -13.78
C LYS A 79 -17.10 0.57 -12.98
N ALA A 80 -18.43 0.52 -12.91
CA ALA A 80 -19.21 1.43 -12.09
C ALA A 80 -18.90 1.29 -10.58
N CYS A 81 -18.43 0.13 -10.15
CA CYS A 81 -17.99 -0.11 -8.78
C CYS A 81 -16.58 0.42 -8.49
N ILE A 82 -15.78 0.80 -9.50
CA ILE A 82 -14.35 1.08 -9.35
C ILE A 82 -14.05 2.57 -9.50
N GLY A 83 -13.35 3.15 -8.52
CA GLY A 83 -12.63 4.42 -8.64
C GLY A 83 -11.12 4.14 -8.75
N VAL A 84 -10.41 4.89 -9.60
CA VAL A 84 -8.97 4.67 -9.83
C VAL A 84 -8.19 5.97 -9.69
N VAL A 85 -7.14 5.94 -8.89
CA VAL A 85 -6.13 6.98 -8.80
C VAL A 85 -4.80 6.40 -9.30
N PRO A 86 -4.41 6.67 -10.54
CA PRO A 86 -3.16 6.16 -11.10
C PRO A 86 -1.93 6.88 -10.50
N GLN A 87 -0.76 6.27 -10.68
CA GLN A 87 0.50 6.82 -10.21
C GLN A 87 0.82 8.18 -10.86
N GLU A 88 0.61 8.30 -12.17
CA GLU A 88 0.85 9.54 -12.90
C GLU A 88 -0.38 10.43 -12.91
N ILE A 89 -0.15 11.76 -12.97
CA ILE A 89 -1.21 12.74 -13.09
C ILE A 89 -1.75 12.71 -14.54
N ASN A 90 -2.96 12.16 -14.70
CA ASN A 90 -3.61 11.94 -15.99
C ASN A 90 -4.90 12.74 -16.15
N MET A 91 -4.88 14.03 -15.82
CA MET A 91 -6.01 14.94 -16.00
C MET A 91 -5.63 16.13 -16.87
N ASN A 92 -6.63 16.79 -17.45
CA ASN A 92 -6.39 18.01 -18.23
C ASN A 92 -5.99 19.16 -17.27
N LEU A 93 -4.74 19.57 -17.33
CA LEU A 93 -4.19 20.58 -16.45
C LEU A 93 -4.70 22.00 -16.73
N TYR A 94 -5.38 22.23 -17.85
CA TYR A 94 -5.93 23.52 -18.25
C TYR A 94 -7.41 23.70 -17.84
N GLU A 95 -8.06 22.63 -17.36
CA GLU A 95 -9.40 22.71 -16.79
C GLU A 95 -9.38 23.14 -15.34
N SER A 96 -10.50 23.70 -14.86
CA SER A 96 -10.68 24.00 -13.44
C SER A 96 -10.81 22.73 -12.59
N CYS A 97 -10.50 22.84 -11.30
CA CYS A 97 -10.70 21.70 -10.38
C CYS A 97 -12.15 21.21 -10.40
N TYR A 98 -13.09 22.16 -10.46
CA TYR A 98 -14.52 21.86 -10.51
C TYR A 98 -14.90 21.11 -11.78
N ASP A 99 -14.47 21.59 -12.95
CA ASP A 99 -14.81 20.97 -14.23
C ASP A 99 -14.22 19.56 -14.37
N ILE A 100 -12.99 19.33 -13.89
CA ILE A 100 -12.39 17.99 -13.90
C ILE A 100 -13.25 16.97 -13.16
N VAL A 101 -13.77 17.33 -11.98
CA VAL A 101 -14.60 16.42 -11.18
C VAL A 101 -15.99 16.29 -11.78
N MET A 102 -16.60 17.39 -12.25
CA MET A 102 -17.89 17.40 -12.93
C MET A 102 -17.91 16.57 -14.20
N ASN A 103 -16.87 16.69 -15.03
CA ASN A 103 -16.73 15.91 -16.26
C ASN A 103 -16.62 14.41 -15.96
N GLN A 104 -15.90 14.04 -14.90
CA GLN A 104 -15.81 12.65 -14.46
C GLN A 104 -17.18 12.10 -14.04
N ALA A 105 -17.97 12.87 -13.26
CA ALA A 105 -19.33 12.47 -12.91
C ALA A 105 -20.21 12.24 -14.15
N GLY A 106 -20.03 13.08 -15.17
CA GLY A 106 -20.72 12.93 -16.46
C GLY A 106 -20.40 11.63 -17.19
N TYR A 107 -19.14 11.17 -17.15
CA TYR A 107 -18.74 9.86 -17.73
C TYR A 107 -19.44 8.68 -17.07
N TYR A 108 -19.82 8.79 -15.79
CA TYR A 108 -20.59 7.78 -15.08
C TYR A 108 -22.11 8.00 -15.19
N GLY A 109 -22.58 8.95 -16.02
CA GLY A 109 -24.00 9.20 -16.26
C GLY A 109 -24.72 9.87 -15.09
N ILE A 110 -24.01 10.51 -14.17
CA ILE A 110 -24.63 11.21 -13.03
C ILE A 110 -25.27 12.50 -13.55
N PRO A 111 -26.59 12.75 -13.28
CA PRO A 111 -27.26 13.98 -13.68
C PRO A 111 -26.54 15.22 -13.12
N ARG A 112 -26.46 16.29 -13.92
CA ARG A 112 -25.67 17.48 -13.59
C ARG A 112 -25.96 18.09 -12.23
N SER A 113 -27.21 18.08 -11.80
CA SER A 113 -27.63 18.60 -10.47
C SER A 113 -27.06 17.76 -9.31
N GLN A 114 -27.04 16.43 -9.46
CA GLN A 114 -26.44 15.52 -8.48
C GLN A 114 -24.90 15.58 -8.55
N ALA A 115 -24.34 15.63 -9.75
CA ALA A 115 -22.90 15.77 -9.97
C ALA A 115 -22.33 17.03 -9.30
N ALA A 116 -23.08 18.16 -9.35
CA ALA A 116 -22.68 19.40 -8.69
C ALA A 116 -22.56 19.23 -7.18
N ALA A 117 -23.55 18.59 -6.54
CA ALA A 117 -23.54 18.33 -5.10
C ALA A 117 -22.39 17.37 -4.70
N HIS A 118 -22.18 16.29 -5.46
CA HIS A 118 -21.06 15.37 -5.23
C HIS A 118 -19.71 16.04 -5.42
N THR A 119 -19.56 16.86 -6.47
CA THR A 119 -18.34 17.61 -6.75
C THR A 119 -18.00 18.57 -5.61
N GLU A 120 -18.99 19.36 -5.15
CA GLU A 120 -18.80 20.25 -4.01
C GLU A 120 -18.38 19.48 -2.76
N ALA A 121 -19.08 18.40 -2.43
CA ALA A 121 -18.76 17.56 -1.28
C ALA A 121 -17.32 17.03 -1.33
N MET A 122 -16.90 16.46 -2.47
CA MET A 122 -15.56 15.92 -2.64
C MET A 122 -14.47 17.01 -2.57
N LEU A 123 -14.69 18.15 -3.23
CA LEU A 123 -13.72 19.25 -3.19
C LEU A 123 -13.58 19.87 -1.79
N ARG A 124 -14.69 19.97 -1.02
CA ARG A 124 -14.65 20.43 0.38
C ARG A 124 -13.91 19.45 1.26
N GLN A 125 -14.22 18.17 1.18
CA GLN A 125 -13.62 17.11 1.98
C GLN A 125 -12.10 16.99 1.73
N LEU A 126 -11.67 17.21 0.48
CA LEU A 126 -10.25 17.21 0.08
C LEU A 126 -9.58 18.59 0.15
N GLN A 127 -10.23 19.59 0.76
CA GLN A 127 -9.67 20.94 0.98
C GLN A 127 -9.27 21.64 -0.34
N LEU A 128 -10.06 21.45 -1.39
CA LEU A 128 -9.85 22.06 -2.71
C LEU A 128 -10.97 23.04 -3.11
N TRP A 129 -11.98 23.22 -2.25
CA TRP A 129 -13.15 24.04 -2.59
C TRP A 129 -12.80 25.50 -2.89
N ASP A 130 -11.89 26.09 -2.13
CA ASP A 130 -11.44 27.47 -2.32
C ASP A 130 -10.62 27.67 -3.60
N ARG A 131 -10.16 26.56 -4.18
CA ARG A 131 -9.43 26.49 -5.44
C ARG A 131 -10.22 25.88 -6.58
N ARG A 132 -11.56 25.72 -6.43
CA ARG A 132 -12.41 25.03 -7.39
C ARG A 132 -12.37 25.62 -8.79
N ASP A 133 -12.20 26.97 -8.89
CA ASP A 133 -12.16 27.71 -10.14
C ASP A 133 -10.72 27.82 -10.73
N ASP A 134 -9.70 27.42 -9.96
CA ASP A 134 -8.31 27.44 -10.40
C ASP A 134 -8.04 26.31 -11.40
N GLN A 135 -7.21 26.62 -12.40
CA GLN A 135 -6.72 25.57 -13.32
C GLN A 135 -5.80 24.60 -12.59
N ALA A 136 -5.95 23.30 -12.88
CA ALA A 136 -5.18 22.24 -12.22
C ALA A 136 -3.66 22.37 -12.39
N ARG A 137 -3.17 23.04 -13.45
CA ARG A 137 -1.74 23.33 -13.65
C ARG A 137 -1.14 24.17 -12.51
N GLY A 138 -1.91 25.08 -11.91
CA GLY A 138 -1.47 25.95 -10.83
C GLY A 138 -1.42 25.30 -9.46
N LEU A 139 -1.89 24.07 -9.32
CA LEU A 139 -1.89 23.34 -8.06
C LEU A 139 -0.52 22.74 -7.73
N SER A 140 -0.20 22.63 -6.43
CA SER A 140 0.94 21.84 -5.96
C SER A 140 0.77 20.35 -6.29
N GLY A 141 1.84 19.56 -6.22
CA GLY A 141 1.78 18.10 -6.44
C GLY A 141 0.78 17.40 -5.53
N GLY A 142 0.78 17.74 -4.24
CA GLY A 142 -0.17 17.19 -3.27
C GLY A 142 -1.62 17.60 -3.55
N MET A 143 -1.86 18.86 -3.96
CA MET A 143 -3.22 19.31 -4.35
C MET A 143 -3.69 18.60 -5.63
N LYS A 144 -2.81 18.40 -6.61
CA LYS A 144 -3.14 17.59 -7.81
C LYS A 144 -3.52 16.17 -7.42
N ARG A 145 -2.80 15.56 -6.47
CA ARG A 145 -3.11 14.21 -5.99
C ARG A 145 -4.47 14.15 -5.29
N ARG A 146 -4.78 15.13 -4.44
CA ARG A 146 -6.12 15.26 -3.83
C ARG A 146 -7.22 15.42 -4.89
N LEU A 147 -6.99 16.20 -5.94
CA LEU A 147 -7.93 16.37 -7.04
C LEU A 147 -8.18 15.07 -7.81
N MET A 148 -7.15 14.25 -8.03
CA MET A 148 -7.30 12.92 -8.62
C MET A 148 -8.16 11.99 -7.75
N ILE A 149 -8.01 12.07 -6.42
CA ILE A 149 -8.85 11.31 -5.48
C ILE A 149 -10.30 11.81 -5.53
N ALA A 150 -10.53 13.14 -5.53
CA ALA A 150 -11.88 13.72 -5.69
C ALA A 150 -12.55 13.21 -6.96
N ARG A 151 -11.81 13.23 -8.08
CA ARG A 151 -12.27 12.73 -9.36
C ARG A 151 -12.63 11.25 -9.31
N ALA A 152 -11.80 10.43 -8.64
CA ALA A 152 -12.03 8.99 -8.54
C ALA A 152 -13.24 8.63 -7.65
N LEU A 153 -13.62 9.50 -6.71
CA LEU A 153 -14.70 9.26 -5.75
C LEU A 153 -16.04 9.87 -6.13
N VAL A 154 -16.10 10.77 -7.11
CA VAL A 154 -17.31 11.56 -7.42
C VAL A 154 -18.55 10.70 -7.77
N HIS A 155 -18.35 9.49 -8.29
CA HIS A 155 -19.41 8.53 -8.61
C HIS A 155 -19.69 7.54 -7.48
N SER A 156 -19.13 7.77 -6.28
CA SER A 156 -19.30 6.93 -5.08
C SER A 156 -18.98 5.45 -5.32
N PRO A 157 -17.76 5.12 -5.80
CA PRO A 157 -17.37 3.74 -6.07
C PRO A 157 -17.32 2.91 -4.79
N LYS A 158 -17.62 1.61 -4.90
CA LYS A 158 -17.50 0.66 -3.79
C LYS A 158 -16.05 0.19 -3.59
N LEU A 159 -15.21 0.24 -4.64
CA LEU A 159 -13.79 -0.12 -4.65
C LEU A 159 -12.96 1.07 -5.15
N LEU A 160 -12.04 1.54 -4.34
CA LEU A 160 -11.05 2.54 -4.72
C LEU A 160 -9.68 1.89 -4.88
N ILE A 161 -9.08 2.02 -6.05
CA ILE A 161 -7.73 1.53 -6.34
C ILE A 161 -6.78 2.73 -6.39
N LEU A 162 -5.74 2.69 -5.56
CA LEU A 162 -4.74 3.74 -5.42
C LEU A 162 -3.38 3.17 -5.83
N ASP A 163 -2.84 3.65 -6.96
CA ASP A 163 -1.51 3.26 -7.42
C ASP A 163 -0.48 4.31 -6.98
N GLU A 164 0.30 3.98 -5.95
CA GLU A 164 1.30 4.86 -5.33
C GLU A 164 0.77 6.28 -5.00
N PRO A 165 -0.29 6.42 -4.21
CA PRO A 165 -1.02 7.69 -4.07
C PRO A 165 -0.21 8.79 -3.40
N THR A 166 0.82 8.47 -2.63
CA THR A 166 1.65 9.44 -1.88
C THR A 166 3.07 9.57 -2.42
N ALA A 167 3.36 9.00 -3.60
CA ALA A 167 4.67 9.15 -4.24
C ALA A 167 4.97 10.63 -4.54
N GLY A 168 6.16 11.10 -4.07
CA GLY A 168 6.58 12.47 -4.28
C GLY A 168 5.81 13.54 -3.48
N VAL A 169 5.05 13.13 -2.47
CA VAL A 169 4.30 14.03 -1.57
C VAL A 169 5.05 14.18 -0.25
N ASP A 170 5.08 15.39 0.30
CA ASP A 170 5.67 15.66 1.60
C ASP A 170 4.93 14.97 2.77
N ILE A 171 5.58 14.88 3.94
CA ILE A 171 5.10 14.11 5.10
C ILE A 171 3.76 14.64 5.63
N GLU A 172 3.54 15.95 5.66
CA GLU A 172 2.31 16.53 6.20
C GLU A 172 1.11 16.23 5.31
N ILE A 173 1.27 16.42 4.00
CA ILE A 173 0.24 16.12 3.01
C ILE A 173 -0.04 14.62 2.99
N ARG A 174 0.99 13.77 3.08
CA ARG A 174 0.86 12.30 3.17
C ARG A 174 0.00 11.90 4.37
N ARG A 175 0.29 12.40 5.56
CA ARG A 175 -0.48 12.11 6.78
C ARG A 175 -1.93 12.57 6.68
N SER A 176 -2.16 13.76 6.11
CA SER A 176 -3.51 14.26 5.85
C SER A 176 -4.29 13.34 4.89
N MET A 177 -3.64 12.85 3.83
CA MET A 177 -4.24 11.91 2.89
C MET A 177 -4.54 10.56 3.56
N TRP A 178 -3.67 10.06 4.41
CA TRP A 178 -3.91 8.82 5.17
C TRP A 178 -5.15 8.93 6.06
N GLY A 179 -5.30 10.06 6.78
CA GLY A 179 -6.50 10.32 7.58
C GLY A 179 -7.78 10.26 6.74
N PHE A 180 -7.78 10.96 5.60
CA PHE A 180 -8.91 10.95 4.66
C PHE A 180 -9.22 9.56 4.09
N LEU A 181 -8.21 8.79 3.68
CA LEU A 181 -8.41 7.43 3.16
C LEU A 181 -8.96 6.47 4.23
N LYS A 182 -8.53 6.61 5.49
CA LYS A 182 -9.11 5.86 6.62
C LYS A 182 -10.58 6.18 6.81
N GLU A 183 -10.93 7.46 6.81
CA GLU A 183 -12.32 7.91 6.95
C GLU A 183 -13.23 7.33 5.87
N ILE A 184 -12.80 7.36 4.60
CA ILE A 184 -13.55 6.76 3.48
C ILE A 184 -13.69 5.24 3.66
N ASN A 185 -12.64 4.56 4.10
CA ASN A 185 -12.71 3.12 4.34
C ASN A 185 -13.65 2.78 5.50
N GLU A 186 -13.65 3.56 6.58
CA GLU A 186 -14.57 3.42 7.71
C GLU A 186 -16.03 3.65 7.30
N GLN A 187 -16.27 4.46 6.27
CA GLN A 187 -17.59 4.66 5.65
C GLN A 187 -18.01 3.51 4.73
N GLY A 188 -17.17 2.47 4.58
CA GLY A 188 -17.49 1.24 3.87
C GLY A 188 -16.87 1.09 2.48
N THR A 189 -16.13 2.07 1.96
CA THR A 189 -15.41 1.93 0.68
C THR A 189 -14.25 0.96 0.85
N THR A 190 -14.21 -0.10 0.02
CA THR A 190 -13.04 -0.99 -0.06
C THR A 190 -11.89 -0.27 -0.73
N ILE A 191 -10.68 -0.38 -0.20
CA ILE A 191 -9.49 0.27 -0.77
C ILE A 191 -8.40 -0.75 -1.08
N ILE A 192 -7.88 -0.71 -2.30
CA ILE A 192 -6.67 -1.43 -2.70
C ILE A 192 -5.57 -0.40 -2.93
N LEU A 193 -4.47 -0.55 -2.21
CA LEU A 193 -3.32 0.34 -2.24
C LEU A 193 -2.11 -0.39 -2.79
N THR A 194 -1.45 0.16 -3.82
CA THR A 194 -0.06 -0.19 -4.11
C THR A 194 0.85 0.91 -3.57
N THR A 195 1.94 0.52 -2.99
CA THR A 195 2.95 1.48 -2.51
C THR A 195 4.32 0.80 -2.42
N HIS A 196 5.36 1.59 -2.50
CA HIS A 196 6.71 1.19 -2.13
C HIS A 196 7.09 1.75 -0.73
N TYR A 197 6.23 2.57 -0.13
CA TYR A 197 6.37 3.03 1.25
C TYR A 197 5.71 2.02 2.19
N LEU A 198 6.50 1.12 2.75
CA LEU A 198 6.00 0.02 3.58
C LEU A 198 5.33 0.51 4.87
N GLU A 199 5.76 1.68 5.40
CA GLU A 199 5.10 2.36 6.53
C GLU A 199 3.63 2.71 6.21
N GLU A 200 3.35 3.12 4.95
CA GLU A 200 2.00 3.43 4.50
C GLU A 200 1.11 2.19 4.54
N ALA A 201 1.60 1.06 4.00
CA ALA A 201 0.89 -0.21 4.03
C ALA A 201 0.64 -0.70 5.47
N GLU A 202 1.66 -0.64 6.33
CA GLU A 202 1.57 -1.04 7.74
C GLU A 202 0.57 -0.18 8.53
N THR A 203 0.53 1.13 8.23
CA THR A 203 -0.35 2.09 8.93
C THR A 203 -1.80 2.00 8.48
N LEU A 204 -2.05 1.72 7.21
CA LEU A 204 -3.39 1.82 6.60
C LEU A 204 -4.06 0.46 6.42
N CYS A 205 -3.30 -0.58 6.05
CA CYS A 205 -3.88 -1.80 5.52
C CYS A 205 -4.05 -2.89 6.59
N ARG A 206 -5.20 -3.57 6.55
CA ARG A 206 -5.47 -4.72 7.42
C ARG A 206 -4.93 -6.03 6.83
N ASN A 207 -5.02 -6.16 5.52
CA ASN A 207 -4.58 -7.34 4.78
C ASN A 207 -3.59 -6.93 3.68
N ILE A 208 -2.73 -7.86 3.29
CA ILE A 208 -1.64 -7.59 2.37
C ILE A 208 -1.36 -8.82 1.50
N ALA A 209 -1.16 -8.59 0.21
CA ALA A 209 -0.52 -9.56 -0.68
C ALA A 209 0.83 -9.01 -1.17
N ILE A 210 1.81 -9.90 -1.22
CA ILE A 210 3.12 -9.61 -1.80
C ILE A 210 3.21 -10.36 -3.12
N ILE A 211 3.42 -9.61 -4.20
CA ILE A 211 3.64 -10.16 -5.55
C ILE A 211 5.11 -10.06 -5.91
N ASP A 212 5.69 -11.14 -6.41
CA ASP A 212 7.04 -11.19 -6.94
C ASP A 212 7.09 -12.06 -8.19
N ASP A 213 7.76 -11.58 -9.24
CA ASP A 213 7.93 -12.29 -10.52
C ASP A 213 6.59 -12.85 -11.06
N GLY A 214 5.52 -12.04 -10.99
CA GLY A 214 4.19 -12.39 -11.48
C GLY A 214 3.43 -13.43 -10.66
N LYS A 215 3.82 -13.71 -9.42
CA LYS A 215 3.16 -14.66 -8.51
C LYS A 215 2.89 -14.02 -7.16
N ILE A 216 1.78 -14.38 -6.52
CA ILE A 216 1.56 -14.04 -5.11
C ILE A 216 2.43 -14.96 -4.27
N VAL A 217 3.40 -14.37 -3.56
CA VAL A 217 4.32 -15.10 -2.68
C VAL A 217 3.86 -15.11 -1.23
N GLU A 218 3.02 -14.16 -0.85
CA GLU A 218 2.42 -14.08 0.48
C GLU A 218 1.07 -13.37 0.39
N ASN A 219 0.07 -13.84 1.14
CA ASN A 219 -1.25 -13.21 1.23
C ASN A 219 -1.85 -13.54 2.61
N ASP A 220 -1.90 -12.55 3.51
CA ASP A 220 -2.37 -12.75 4.87
C ASP A 220 -2.72 -11.39 5.52
N ARG A 221 -3.21 -11.43 6.76
CA ARG A 221 -3.38 -10.24 7.59
C ARG A 221 -2.03 -9.59 7.88
N MET A 222 -1.97 -8.27 7.86
CA MET A 222 -0.76 -7.52 8.20
C MET A 222 -0.14 -7.99 9.52
N SER A 223 -0.96 -8.16 10.56
CA SER A 223 -0.50 -8.64 11.86
C SER A 223 0.06 -10.06 11.85
N ALA A 224 -0.44 -10.94 10.97
CA ALA A 224 0.06 -12.31 10.83
C ALA A 224 1.41 -12.33 10.11
N ILE A 225 1.53 -11.51 9.06
CA ILE A 225 2.77 -11.35 8.30
C ILE A 225 3.88 -10.79 9.19
N LEU A 226 3.61 -9.72 9.96
CA LEU A 226 4.59 -9.15 10.87
C LEU A 226 5.05 -10.13 11.96
N ARG A 227 4.18 -11.06 12.40
CA ARG A 227 4.57 -12.12 13.34
C ARG A 227 5.48 -13.21 12.74
N LYS A 228 5.58 -13.30 11.41
CA LYS A 228 6.51 -14.23 10.73
C LYS A 228 7.96 -13.77 10.82
N LEU A 229 8.23 -12.54 11.24
CA LEU A 229 9.57 -12.08 11.57
C LEU A 229 10.06 -12.82 12.82
N HIS A 230 11.04 -13.68 12.63
CA HIS A 230 11.63 -14.48 13.72
C HIS A 230 12.63 -13.72 14.57
N GLN A 231 13.07 -12.56 14.14
CA GLN A 231 14.08 -11.74 14.79
C GLN A 231 13.76 -10.28 14.55
N GLU A 232 13.85 -9.47 15.58
CA GLU A 232 13.73 -8.01 15.51
C GLU A 232 15.04 -7.39 15.97
N VAL A 233 15.50 -6.35 15.28
CA VAL A 233 16.65 -5.58 15.68
C VAL A 233 16.19 -4.25 16.25
N PHE A 234 16.45 -4.05 17.52
CA PHE A 234 16.15 -2.80 18.21
C PHE A 234 17.41 -1.93 18.34
N VAL A 235 17.21 -0.64 18.23
CA VAL A 235 18.20 0.37 18.54
C VAL A 235 17.79 0.99 19.88
N LEU A 236 18.70 0.89 20.86
CA LEU A 236 18.54 1.45 22.21
C LEU A 236 19.43 2.67 22.32
N ASN A 237 18.86 3.83 22.66
CA ASN A 237 19.64 4.99 23.07
C ASN A 237 19.82 4.92 24.59
N LEU A 238 21.03 5.16 25.06
CA LEU A 238 21.41 5.08 26.45
C LEU A 238 21.47 6.46 27.07
N GLU A 239 21.17 6.56 28.38
CA GLU A 239 21.40 7.79 29.17
C GLU A 239 22.87 7.92 29.57
N ASN A 240 23.54 6.78 29.79
CA ASN A 240 24.95 6.70 30.15
C ASN A 240 25.76 6.05 29.03
N THR A 241 27.01 6.46 28.86
CA THR A 241 27.93 5.91 27.87
C THR A 241 28.48 4.55 28.31
N VAL A 242 28.74 3.70 27.27
CA VAL A 242 29.40 2.40 27.46
C VAL A 242 30.56 2.27 26.51
N ASP A 243 31.70 1.77 26.95
CA ASP A 243 32.93 1.65 26.16
C ASP A 243 32.95 0.38 25.29
N ALA A 244 32.11 -0.61 25.61
CA ALA A 244 32.02 -1.87 24.89
C ALA A 244 30.58 -2.42 24.88
N ALA A 245 30.28 -3.27 23.87
CA ALA A 245 29.00 -3.95 23.82
C ALA A 245 28.84 -4.88 25.04
N PRO A 246 27.78 -4.73 25.85
CA PRO A 246 27.56 -5.61 26.99
C PRO A 246 27.24 -7.03 26.52
N VAL A 247 27.81 -8.02 27.20
CA VAL A 247 27.47 -9.44 26.96
C VAL A 247 26.17 -9.74 27.72
N LEU A 248 25.06 -9.83 27.01
CA LEU A 248 23.74 -10.18 27.56
C LEU A 248 23.39 -11.62 27.20
N ALA A 249 23.09 -12.45 28.21
CA ALA A 249 22.77 -13.85 28.00
C ALA A 249 21.54 -14.00 27.06
N GLY A 250 21.73 -14.71 25.96
CA GLY A 250 20.68 -14.96 24.97
C GLY A 250 20.49 -13.85 23.92
N PHE A 251 21.02 -12.64 24.10
CA PHE A 251 20.88 -11.55 23.15
C PHE A 251 22.18 -11.28 22.39
N LYS A 252 22.06 -10.97 21.10
CA LYS A 252 23.18 -10.46 20.32
C LYS A 252 23.17 -8.95 20.40
N VAL A 253 24.22 -8.38 20.98
CA VAL A 253 24.37 -6.94 21.20
C VAL A 253 25.56 -6.43 20.39
N ARG A 254 25.37 -5.32 19.71
CA ARG A 254 26.41 -4.59 18.97
C ARG A 254 26.43 -3.15 19.45
N LEU A 255 27.61 -2.65 19.78
CA LEU A 255 27.83 -1.22 20.05
C LEU A 255 27.88 -0.47 18.72
N VAL A 256 27.04 0.54 18.56
CA VAL A 256 27.02 1.43 17.41
C VAL A 256 27.78 2.71 17.71
N SER A 257 27.54 3.27 18.90
CA SER A 257 28.27 4.39 19.48
C SER A 257 28.28 4.26 21.01
N GLU A 258 29.05 5.09 21.70
CA GLU A 258 29.11 5.10 23.19
C GLU A 258 27.74 5.21 23.86
N SER A 259 26.74 5.76 23.18
CA SER A 259 25.36 5.96 23.69
C SER A 259 24.29 5.19 22.91
N GLU A 260 24.68 4.28 21.97
CA GLU A 260 23.72 3.57 21.12
C GLU A 260 24.09 2.09 20.98
N LEU A 261 23.15 1.20 21.34
CA LEU A 261 23.26 -0.25 21.16
C LEU A 261 22.27 -0.77 20.14
N GLU A 262 22.70 -1.69 19.29
CA GLU A 262 21.82 -2.56 18.53
C GLU A 262 21.66 -3.89 19.24
N VAL A 263 20.41 -4.31 19.47
CA VAL A 263 20.11 -5.58 20.12
C VAL A 263 19.18 -6.41 19.24
N GLN A 264 19.58 -7.63 18.96
CA GLN A 264 18.77 -8.60 18.26
C GLN A 264 17.94 -9.42 19.24
N VAL A 265 16.62 -9.35 19.12
CA VAL A 265 15.65 -10.10 19.91
C VAL A 265 15.06 -11.21 19.03
N GLY A 266 15.25 -12.46 19.43
CA GLY A 266 14.76 -13.62 18.72
C GLY A 266 13.39 -14.07 19.15
N LYS A 267 12.81 -15.05 18.43
CA LYS A 267 11.52 -15.65 18.76
C LYS A 267 11.58 -16.31 20.14
N GLY A 268 10.66 -15.92 21.02
CA GLY A 268 10.57 -16.45 22.41
C GLY A 268 11.41 -15.68 23.44
N GLN A 269 12.14 -14.65 23.02
CA GLN A 269 12.80 -13.73 23.93
C GLN A 269 11.88 -12.56 24.28
N SER A 270 11.96 -12.10 25.52
CA SER A 270 11.18 -10.97 26.02
C SER A 270 12.01 -9.68 26.04
N ILE A 271 11.42 -8.59 25.58
CA ILE A 271 12.01 -7.25 25.78
C ILE A 271 12.16 -6.93 27.26
N ASN A 272 11.27 -7.44 28.12
CA ASN A 272 11.38 -7.27 29.57
C ASN A 272 12.64 -7.93 30.13
N ASP A 273 13.00 -9.12 29.65
CA ASP A 273 14.24 -9.80 30.06
C ASP A 273 15.45 -9.01 29.62
N LEU A 274 15.43 -8.43 28.39
CA LEU A 274 16.48 -7.55 27.91
C LEU A 274 16.68 -6.35 28.84
N PHE A 275 15.60 -5.64 29.22
CA PHE A 275 15.68 -4.50 30.12
C PHE A 275 16.18 -4.90 31.54
N SER A 276 15.78 -6.06 32.05
CA SER A 276 16.25 -6.59 33.31
C SER A 276 17.76 -6.80 33.28
N LEU A 277 18.29 -7.43 32.23
CA LEU A 277 19.72 -7.66 32.07
C LEU A 277 20.55 -6.38 31.89
N LEU A 278 19.98 -5.36 31.23
CA LEU A 278 20.61 -4.05 31.07
C LEU A 278 20.66 -3.32 32.43
N ASN A 279 19.59 -3.35 33.22
CA ASN A 279 19.51 -2.76 34.55
C ASN A 279 20.50 -3.40 35.53
N GLU A 280 20.70 -4.73 35.50
CA GLU A 280 21.71 -5.42 36.29
C GLU A 280 23.14 -4.91 36.05
N ARG A 281 23.38 -4.32 34.87
CA ARG A 281 24.65 -3.72 34.47
C ARG A 281 24.70 -2.20 34.62
N SER A 282 23.67 -1.63 35.23
CA SER A 282 23.52 -0.18 35.40
C SER A 282 23.47 0.57 34.06
N ILE A 283 22.99 -0.09 32.98
CA ILE A 283 22.78 0.54 31.70
C ILE A 283 21.33 1.01 31.60
N ILE A 284 21.16 2.33 31.52
CA ILE A 284 19.82 2.96 31.47
C ILE A 284 19.48 3.30 30.03
N VAL A 285 18.33 2.79 29.56
CA VAL A 285 17.83 3.04 28.24
C VAL A 285 16.88 4.23 28.25
N SER A 286 17.18 5.27 27.49
CA SER A 286 16.34 6.47 27.35
C SER A 286 15.26 6.29 26.25
N SER A 287 15.57 5.55 25.19
CA SER A 287 14.59 5.22 24.14
C SER A 287 14.91 3.90 23.44
N LEU A 288 13.85 3.28 22.91
CA LEU A 288 13.92 2.06 22.12
C LEU A 288 13.16 2.29 20.83
N ARG A 289 13.76 1.92 19.70
CA ARG A 289 13.12 1.93 18.39
C ARG A 289 13.51 0.70 17.58
N ASN A 290 12.68 0.26 16.66
CA ASN A 290 13.09 -0.74 15.66
C ASN A 290 14.17 -0.14 14.76
N LYS A 291 15.18 -0.93 14.38
CA LYS A 291 16.25 -0.51 13.46
C LYS A 291 15.70 -0.25 12.06
N THR A 292 14.86 -1.15 11.58
CA THR A 292 14.18 -1.10 10.28
C THR A 292 12.68 -1.29 10.47
N ASN A 293 11.90 -0.82 9.50
CA ASN A 293 10.48 -1.15 9.47
C ASN A 293 10.33 -2.67 9.35
N ARG A 294 9.47 -3.26 10.20
CA ARG A 294 9.26 -4.73 10.25
C ARG A 294 8.84 -5.30 8.90
N LEU A 295 7.96 -4.60 8.20
CA LEU A 295 7.48 -5.02 6.90
C LEU A 295 8.60 -4.96 5.85
N GLU A 296 9.52 -3.99 5.95
CA GLU A 296 10.68 -3.86 5.06
C GLU A 296 11.62 -5.06 5.19
N GLU A 297 11.94 -5.47 6.41
CA GLU A 297 12.79 -6.65 6.64
C GLU A 297 12.18 -7.92 6.07
N LEU A 298 10.88 -8.11 6.27
CA LEU A 298 10.16 -9.25 5.71
C LEU A 298 10.12 -9.19 4.18
N PHE A 299 9.83 -8.03 3.62
CA PHE A 299 9.76 -7.79 2.19
C PHE A 299 11.08 -8.14 1.51
N ILE A 300 12.21 -7.67 2.04
CA ILE A 300 13.56 -8.00 1.56
C ILE A 300 13.79 -9.52 1.60
N ARG A 301 13.46 -10.18 2.70
CA ARG A 301 13.63 -11.63 2.85
C ARG A 301 12.80 -12.45 1.84
N LEU A 302 11.60 -12.01 1.52
CA LEU A 302 10.71 -12.73 0.60
C LEU A 302 11.10 -12.53 -0.87
N THR A 303 11.63 -11.33 -1.21
CA THR A 303 11.99 -10.99 -2.59
C THR A 303 13.43 -11.33 -2.95
N GLN A 304 14.38 -11.37 -1.97
CA GLN A 304 15.80 -11.70 -2.21
C GLN A 304 16.14 -13.21 -2.22
N ARG A 305 15.21 -14.10 -1.87
CA ARG A 305 15.50 -15.56 -1.83
C ARG A 305 15.85 -16.18 -3.18
N LYS A 306 15.76 -15.46 -4.30
CA LYS A 306 16.07 -15.98 -5.64
C LYS A 306 17.54 -15.83 -6.08
N ASP A 307 18.32 -14.95 -5.48
CA ASP A 307 19.69 -14.68 -5.93
C ASP A 307 20.73 -15.71 -5.46
N VAL A 308 20.36 -16.65 -4.58
CA VAL A 308 21.32 -17.63 -3.99
C VAL A 308 21.23 -19.03 -4.65
N SER A 309 20.27 -19.28 -5.55
CA SER A 309 20.06 -20.63 -6.12
C SER A 309 20.56 -20.81 -7.57
N THR A 310 21.31 -19.86 -8.14
CA THR A 310 21.83 -19.97 -9.52
C THR A 310 23.37 -20.05 -9.63
N ASP A 311 24.10 -20.20 -8.52
CA ASP A 311 25.54 -20.42 -8.56
C ASP A 311 25.92 -21.77 -7.93
N GLY A 312 25.71 -22.84 -8.68
CA GLY A 312 26.08 -24.19 -8.20
C GLY A 312 25.73 -25.32 -9.13
N SER A 313 26.08 -25.22 -10.42
CA SER A 313 26.31 -26.42 -11.24
C SER A 313 26.95 -26.01 -12.56
N ASP A 314 28.29 -25.98 -12.58
CA ASP A 314 29.12 -26.36 -13.74
C ASP A 314 30.54 -26.56 -13.25
N HIS A 315 30.86 -27.81 -13.01
CA HIS A 315 32.18 -28.43 -13.34
C HIS A 315 31.99 -29.93 -13.40
#